data_38b113c4c27f5044be648792cb28cc77
#
_entry.id   38b113c4c27f5044be648792cb28cc77
#
_cell.length_a   1.000
_cell.length_b   1.000
_cell.length_c   1.000
_cell.angle_alpha   90.00
_cell.angle_beta   90.00
_cell.angle_gamma   90.00
#
_symmetry.space_group_name_H-M   'P 1'
#
loop_
_entity.id
_entity.type
_entity.pdbx_description
1 polymer ?
#
loop_
_entity_poly.entity_id
_entity_poly.type
_entity_poly.pdbx_seq_one_letter_code
_entity_poly.pdbx_strand_id
1 'polypeptide(L)'
;PFLNWYRKPGDTTSIHGFHSTMTVTGPYVNKTLFEQAGVDLLGPGATWEEWAAVSIEVAEKTGTPIPMAWDRSGHRVSGPAISMGAKYFDSNGDPKLVDDGLKAMTQMLYDWHQAGTMSKDLWGSVSGSKYHAPNDWWNAAEVVFMMSGSWQIGRFANEVGDDFDWWAVPAPCGPAAC
;
A
#
# COMPACT_ATOMS: atom_id res chain seq x y z
N PRO A 1 20.22 -7.21 13.68
CA PRO A 1 19.01 -6.46 14.06
C PRO A 1 17.79 -7.35 14.13
N PHE A 2 17.46 -8.18 13.11
CA PHE A 2 16.25 -9.02 13.06
C PHE A 2 16.12 -10.03 14.19
N LEU A 3 17.22 -10.60 14.70
CA LEU A 3 17.18 -11.55 15.81
C LEU A 3 16.68 -10.93 17.13
N ASN A 4 16.76 -9.61 17.27
CA ASN A 4 16.27 -8.92 18.47
C ASN A 4 14.73 -9.01 18.61
N TRP A 5 13.99 -9.18 17.50
CA TRP A 5 12.54 -9.37 17.53
C TRP A 5 12.10 -10.68 18.22
N TYR A 6 13.03 -11.64 18.31
CA TYR A 6 12.78 -12.95 18.91
C TYR A 6 13.38 -13.11 20.31
N ARG A 7 13.79 -12.00 20.93
CA ARG A 7 14.27 -11.93 22.29
C ARG A 7 13.20 -11.37 23.22
N LYS A 8 13.23 -11.82 24.47
CA LYS A 8 12.45 -11.12 25.51
C LYS A 8 13.09 -9.77 25.82
N PRO A 9 12.32 -8.76 26.24
CA PRO A 9 12.88 -7.51 26.74
C PRO A 9 13.96 -7.75 27.81
N GLY A 10 15.14 -7.15 27.61
CA GLY A 10 16.29 -7.30 28.51
C GLY A 10 17.12 -8.58 28.32
N ASP A 11 16.70 -9.53 27.50
CA ASP A 11 17.49 -10.74 27.20
C ASP A 11 18.38 -10.51 25.98
N THR A 12 19.68 -10.61 26.16
CA THR A 12 20.68 -10.45 25.09
C THR A 12 21.25 -11.78 24.59
N THR A 13 20.90 -12.90 25.22
CA THR A 13 21.51 -14.21 24.99
C THR A 13 20.60 -15.21 24.31
N SER A 14 19.32 -15.28 24.70
CA SER A 14 18.40 -16.28 24.19
C SER A 14 17.65 -15.78 22.96
N ILE A 15 17.37 -16.69 22.01
CA ILE A 15 16.53 -16.46 20.84
C ILE A 15 15.38 -17.46 20.92
N HIS A 16 14.14 -16.95 20.93
CA HIS A 16 12.94 -17.75 21.14
C HIS A 16 12.22 -18.14 19.83
N GLY A 17 12.76 -17.74 18.67
CA GLY A 17 12.18 -18.10 17.38
C GLY A 17 12.97 -17.51 16.22
N PHE A 18 12.51 -17.84 15.01
CA PHE A 18 13.01 -17.30 13.74
C PHE A 18 11.82 -17.04 12.82
N HIS A 19 11.95 -16.05 11.95
CA HIS A 19 11.05 -15.92 10.83
C HIS A 19 11.53 -16.86 9.70
N SER A 20 10.59 -17.57 9.08
CA SER A 20 10.85 -18.38 7.89
C SER A 20 10.74 -17.57 6.61
N THR A 21 9.88 -16.56 6.64
CA THR A 21 9.63 -15.65 5.50
C THR A 21 9.43 -14.24 6.00
N MET A 22 9.78 -13.27 5.18
CA MET A 22 9.52 -11.86 5.43
C MET A 22 8.90 -11.25 4.19
N THR A 23 7.83 -10.50 4.39
CA THR A 23 7.20 -9.72 3.33
C THR A 23 7.24 -8.24 3.71
N VAL A 24 7.36 -7.39 2.71
CA VAL A 24 7.27 -5.93 2.87
C VAL A 24 6.01 -5.41 2.20
N THR A 25 5.42 -4.41 2.78
CA THR A 25 4.32 -3.65 2.17
C THR A 25 4.92 -2.65 1.20
N GLY A 26 4.35 -2.52 0.02
CA GLY A 26 4.79 -1.56 -0.97
C GLY A 26 3.79 -1.39 -2.11
N PRO A 27 3.87 -0.27 -2.80
CA PRO A 27 3.02 0.02 -3.94
C PRO A 27 3.58 -0.55 -5.24
N TYR A 28 2.65 -0.83 -6.15
CA TYR A 28 2.89 -1.19 -7.53
C TYR A 28 2.12 -0.24 -8.44
N VAL A 29 2.65 0.02 -9.62
CA VAL A 29 2.00 0.82 -10.66
C VAL A 29 1.92 0.03 -11.96
N ASN A 30 0.84 0.22 -12.70
CA ASN A 30 0.74 -0.26 -14.07
C ASN A 30 1.51 0.70 -14.98
N LYS A 31 2.76 0.35 -15.28
CA LYS A 31 3.68 1.18 -16.06
C LYS A 31 3.16 1.43 -17.47
N THR A 32 2.53 0.44 -18.08
CA THR A 32 1.92 0.57 -19.41
C THR A 32 0.87 1.68 -19.45
N LEU A 33 0.05 1.82 -18.40
CA LEU A 33 -0.94 2.91 -18.33
C LEU A 33 -0.27 4.29 -18.21
N PHE A 34 0.83 4.41 -17.46
CA PHE A 34 1.61 5.65 -17.39
C PHE A 34 2.18 6.02 -18.76
N GLU A 35 2.75 5.06 -19.49
CA GLU A 35 3.28 5.26 -20.83
C GLU A 35 2.18 5.67 -21.83
N GLN A 36 1.03 5.00 -21.79
CA GLN A 36 -0.14 5.35 -22.63
C GLN A 36 -0.68 6.74 -22.32
N ALA A 37 -0.68 7.13 -21.06
CA ALA A 37 -1.10 8.47 -20.63
C ALA A 37 -0.09 9.57 -20.98
N GLY A 38 1.15 9.22 -21.30
CA GLY A 38 2.26 10.16 -21.45
C GLY A 38 2.58 10.88 -20.15
N VAL A 39 2.54 10.17 -19.03
CA VAL A 39 2.78 10.67 -17.67
C VAL A 39 3.99 9.96 -17.07
N ASP A 40 4.92 10.73 -16.52
CA ASP A 40 6.11 10.17 -15.89
C ASP A 40 5.79 9.55 -14.53
N LEU A 41 6.51 8.47 -14.19
CA LEU A 41 6.46 7.89 -12.85
C LEU A 41 7.09 8.84 -11.83
N LEU A 42 6.44 8.95 -10.68
CA LEU A 42 7.00 9.70 -9.57
C LEU A 42 8.18 8.96 -8.93
N GLY A 43 9.18 9.73 -8.53
CA GLY A 43 10.39 9.23 -7.88
C GLY A 43 10.28 9.11 -6.36
N PRO A 44 11.40 8.74 -5.70
CA PRO A 44 11.50 8.76 -4.24
C PRO A 44 11.21 10.16 -3.69
N GLY A 45 10.50 10.21 -2.57
CA GLY A 45 10.11 11.47 -1.93
C GLY A 45 8.72 11.98 -2.31
N ALA A 46 8.10 11.41 -3.34
CA ALA A 46 6.73 11.77 -3.70
C ALA A 46 5.74 11.43 -2.58
N THR A 47 4.79 12.32 -2.34
CA THR A 47 3.79 12.23 -1.28
C THR A 47 2.61 11.34 -1.66
N TRP A 48 1.78 11.01 -0.69
CA TRP A 48 0.52 10.30 -0.90
C TRP A 48 -0.43 11.07 -1.83
N GLU A 49 -0.49 12.38 -1.65
CA GLU A 49 -1.33 13.28 -2.45
C GLU A 49 -0.85 13.37 -3.90
N GLU A 50 0.46 13.43 -4.13
CA GLU A 50 1.04 13.44 -5.48
C GLU A 50 0.78 12.12 -6.18
N TRP A 51 0.95 10.97 -5.51
CA TRP A 51 0.62 9.67 -6.08
C TRP A 51 -0.88 9.53 -6.39
N ALA A 52 -1.75 10.06 -5.53
CA ALA A 52 -3.19 10.08 -5.81
C ALA A 52 -3.52 10.94 -7.04
N ALA A 53 -2.95 12.14 -7.10
CA ALA A 53 -3.17 13.08 -8.21
C ALA A 53 -2.71 12.49 -9.56
N VAL A 54 -1.50 11.94 -9.61
CA VAL A 54 -0.98 11.34 -10.85
C VAL A 54 -1.75 10.09 -11.25
N SER A 55 -2.20 9.29 -10.28
CA SER A 55 -3.01 8.10 -10.57
C SER A 55 -4.39 8.45 -11.13
N ILE A 56 -5.00 9.53 -10.65
CA ILE A 56 -6.23 10.08 -11.22
C ILE A 56 -6.00 10.55 -12.66
N GLU A 57 -4.95 11.33 -12.89
CA GLU A 57 -4.60 11.83 -14.23
C GLU A 57 -4.40 10.69 -15.23
N VAL A 58 -3.66 9.66 -14.85
CA VAL A 58 -3.45 8.46 -15.70
C VAL A 58 -4.76 7.75 -15.96
N ALA A 59 -5.59 7.54 -14.92
CA ALA A 59 -6.88 6.89 -15.05
C ALA A 59 -7.81 7.64 -16.01
N GLU A 60 -7.89 8.96 -15.91
CA GLU A 60 -8.70 9.81 -16.80
C GLU A 60 -8.22 9.75 -18.25
N LYS A 61 -6.91 9.82 -18.48
CA LYS A 61 -6.33 9.80 -19.83
C LYS A 61 -6.45 8.44 -20.51
N THR A 62 -6.44 7.36 -19.76
CA THR A 62 -6.49 5.98 -20.30
C THR A 62 -7.91 5.38 -20.27
N GLY A 63 -8.83 6.01 -19.56
CA GLY A 63 -10.15 5.45 -19.31
C GLY A 63 -10.14 4.30 -18.29
N THR A 64 -9.08 4.16 -17.50
CA THR A 64 -8.95 3.13 -16.49
C THR A 64 -9.91 3.43 -15.31
N PRO A 65 -10.72 2.46 -14.86
CA PRO A 65 -11.79 2.75 -13.91
C PRO A 65 -11.32 3.04 -12.49
N ILE A 66 -10.11 2.59 -12.11
CA ILE A 66 -9.66 2.62 -10.72
C ILE A 66 -8.28 3.27 -10.63
N PRO A 67 -8.21 4.54 -10.18
CA PRO A 67 -6.93 5.21 -9.97
C PRO A 67 -6.07 4.50 -8.92
N MET A 68 -6.65 4.17 -7.76
CA MET A 68 -5.94 3.53 -6.67
C MET A 68 -6.73 2.39 -6.06
N ALA A 69 -6.03 1.30 -5.75
CA ALA A 69 -6.57 0.18 -5.00
C ALA A 69 -5.64 -0.20 -3.84
N TRP A 70 -6.22 -0.75 -2.79
CA TRP A 70 -5.49 -1.12 -1.60
C TRP A 70 -5.98 -2.45 -1.02
N ASP A 71 -5.05 -3.34 -0.69
CA ASP A 71 -5.38 -4.56 0.06
C ASP A 71 -5.96 -4.20 1.43
N ARG A 72 -7.07 -4.82 1.78
CA ARG A 72 -7.66 -4.68 3.10
C ARG A 72 -6.87 -5.44 4.15
N SER A 73 -5.99 -4.74 4.85
CA SER A 73 -5.20 -5.35 5.91
C SER A 73 -4.66 -4.28 6.85
N GLY A 74 -4.66 -4.53 8.15
CA GLY A 74 -4.17 -3.58 9.15
C GLY A 74 -2.73 -3.15 8.90
N HIS A 75 -1.87 -4.05 8.46
CA HIS A 75 -0.47 -3.72 8.18
C HIS A 75 -0.29 -2.89 6.89
N ARG A 76 -1.28 -2.82 5.99
CA ARG A 76 -1.26 -1.89 4.85
C ARG A 76 -1.50 -0.46 5.27
N VAL A 77 -2.20 -0.26 6.37
CA VAL A 77 -2.49 1.07 6.91
C VAL A 77 -1.40 1.52 7.87
N SER A 78 -0.72 0.60 8.56
CA SER A 78 0.23 0.94 9.61
C SER A 78 1.45 1.73 9.13
N GLY A 79 2.10 1.32 8.04
CA GLY A 79 3.23 2.05 7.46
C GLY A 79 2.83 3.46 7.01
N PRO A 80 1.81 3.59 6.13
CA PRO A 80 1.25 4.89 5.77
C PRO A 80 0.86 5.77 6.96
N ALA A 81 0.23 5.21 7.99
CA ALA A 81 -0.11 5.97 9.19
C ALA A 81 1.14 6.49 9.93
N ILE A 82 2.22 5.71 9.98
CA ILE A 82 3.50 6.15 10.52
C ILE A 82 4.07 7.31 9.70
N SER A 83 3.96 7.28 8.37
CA SER A 83 4.38 8.41 7.54
C SER A 83 3.61 9.69 7.83
N MET A 84 2.35 9.57 8.27
CA MET A 84 1.52 10.67 8.76
C MET A 84 1.80 11.07 10.22
N GLY A 85 2.73 10.39 10.90
CA GLY A 85 3.13 10.66 12.28
C GLY A 85 2.47 9.78 13.34
N ALA A 86 1.78 8.71 12.96
CA ALA A 86 1.18 7.78 13.92
C ALA A 86 2.25 7.10 14.78
N LYS A 87 1.93 6.93 16.06
CA LYS A 87 2.74 6.21 17.04
C LYS A 87 1.87 5.13 17.69
N TYR A 88 2.16 3.89 17.40
CA TYR A 88 1.41 2.75 17.92
C TYR A 88 1.70 2.40 19.38
N PHE A 89 2.76 2.96 19.92
CA PHE A 89 3.17 2.79 21.32
C PHE A 89 3.53 4.16 21.92
N ASP A 90 3.25 4.31 23.19
CA ASP A 90 3.68 5.49 23.96
C ASP A 90 5.15 5.38 24.42
N SER A 91 5.61 6.36 25.21
CA SER A 91 6.98 6.37 25.74
C SER A 91 7.28 5.24 26.73
N ASN A 92 6.27 4.60 27.29
CA ASN A 92 6.41 3.47 28.22
C ASN A 92 6.37 2.13 27.48
N GLY A 93 6.05 2.13 26.17
CA GLY A 93 5.85 0.93 25.36
C GLY A 93 4.44 0.38 25.44
N ASP A 94 3.49 1.10 26.02
CA ASP A 94 2.09 0.71 26.08
C ASP A 94 1.40 1.01 24.73
N PRO A 95 0.48 0.14 24.28
CA PRO A 95 -0.23 0.35 23.00
C PRO A 95 -1.05 1.66 23.00
N LYS A 96 -0.85 2.44 21.95
CA LYS A 96 -1.59 3.68 21.70
C LYS A 96 -2.53 3.44 20.52
N LEU A 97 -3.83 3.30 20.82
CA LEU A 97 -4.82 2.86 19.82
C LEU A 97 -5.14 3.92 18.77
N VAL A 98 -5.18 5.19 19.14
CA VAL A 98 -5.56 6.29 18.24
C VAL A 98 -4.71 7.51 18.53
N ASP A 99 -4.14 8.10 17.49
CA ASP A 99 -3.47 9.40 17.53
C ASP A 99 -3.79 10.22 16.27
N ASP A 100 -3.21 11.41 16.17
CA ASP A 100 -3.51 12.32 15.07
C ASP A 100 -2.96 11.83 13.73
N GLY A 101 -1.83 11.10 13.70
CA GLY A 101 -1.31 10.49 12.48
C GLY A 101 -2.22 9.39 11.93
N LEU A 102 -2.74 8.52 12.81
CA LEU A 102 -3.72 7.51 12.40
C LEU A 102 -5.04 8.14 11.93
N LYS A 103 -5.51 9.21 12.61
CA LYS A 103 -6.70 9.96 12.19
C LYS A 103 -6.49 10.59 10.80
N ALA A 104 -5.34 11.24 10.58
CA ALA A 104 -5.01 11.85 9.29
C ALA A 104 -5.02 10.82 8.16
N MET A 105 -4.36 9.66 8.36
CA MET A 105 -4.37 8.57 7.39
C MET A 105 -5.78 8.04 7.12
N THR A 106 -6.57 7.83 8.17
CA THR A 106 -7.95 7.34 8.05
C THR A 106 -8.83 8.34 7.30
N GLN A 107 -8.68 9.63 7.61
CA GLN A 107 -9.41 10.69 6.92
C GLN A 107 -9.05 10.74 5.43
N MET A 108 -7.76 10.67 5.09
CA MET A 108 -7.30 10.63 3.69
C MET A 108 -7.91 9.44 2.93
N LEU A 109 -7.92 8.24 3.51
CA LEU A 109 -8.55 7.07 2.91
C LEU A 109 -10.07 7.27 2.72
N TYR A 110 -10.74 7.83 3.72
CA TYR A 110 -12.16 8.15 3.64
C TYR A 110 -12.44 9.13 2.49
N ASP A 111 -11.67 10.20 2.40
CA ASP A 111 -11.83 11.22 1.36
C ASP A 111 -11.60 10.66 -0.03
N TRP A 112 -10.59 9.80 -0.22
CA TRP A 112 -10.34 9.11 -1.48
C TRP A 112 -11.48 8.18 -1.89
N HIS A 113 -12.11 7.48 -0.93
CA HIS A 113 -13.30 6.68 -1.23
C HIS A 113 -14.52 7.56 -1.57
N GLN A 114 -14.66 8.73 -0.95
CA GLN A 114 -15.73 9.64 -1.32
C GLN A 114 -15.53 10.27 -2.70
N ALA A 115 -14.30 10.62 -3.03
CA ALA A 115 -13.93 11.22 -4.31
C ALA A 115 -13.88 10.23 -5.48
N GLY A 116 -13.91 8.92 -5.23
CA GLY A 116 -13.76 7.91 -6.28
C GLY A 116 -12.30 7.61 -6.67
N THR A 117 -11.32 8.22 -6.01
CA THR A 117 -9.90 7.89 -6.17
C THR A 117 -9.63 6.43 -5.82
N MET A 118 -10.34 5.92 -4.81
CA MET A 118 -10.41 4.50 -4.46
C MET A 118 -11.84 3.98 -4.62
N SER A 119 -11.99 2.82 -5.23
CA SER A 119 -13.30 2.19 -5.37
C SER A 119 -13.83 1.68 -4.03
N LYS A 120 -15.11 1.94 -3.75
CA LYS A 120 -15.81 1.40 -2.58
C LYS A 120 -16.03 -0.12 -2.66
N ASP A 121 -15.96 -0.68 -3.86
CA ASP A 121 -16.19 -2.10 -4.13
C ASP A 121 -14.91 -2.94 -4.06
N LEU A 122 -13.75 -2.28 -4.05
CA LEU A 122 -12.42 -2.88 -3.97
C LEU A 122 -11.81 -2.68 -2.59
N TRP A 123 -12.16 -3.53 -1.66
CA TRP A 123 -11.65 -3.43 -0.30
C TRP A 123 -11.14 -4.78 0.22
N GLY A 124 -10.40 -5.49 -0.63
CA GLY A 124 -9.85 -6.80 -0.31
C GLY A 124 -10.89 -7.91 -0.23
N SER A 125 -10.52 -9.12 -0.56
CA SER A 125 -11.39 -10.27 -0.39
C SER A 125 -11.31 -10.81 1.03
N VAL A 126 -12.43 -10.79 1.72
CA VAL A 126 -12.65 -11.61 2.91
C VAL A 126 -13.66 -12.67 2.49
N SER A 127 -13.41 -13.93 2.82
CA SER A 127 -14.32 -15.03 2.52
C SER A 127 -15.75 -14.67 2.91
N GLY A 128 -16.68 -14.81 1.98
CA GLY A 128 -18.08 -14.44 2.17
C GLY A 128 -18.41 -12.96 2.04
N SER A 129 -17.43 -12.10 1.71
CA SER A 129 -17.70 -10.70 1.44
C SER A 129 -18.20 -10.49 0.00
N LYS A 130 -19.02 -9.46 -0.18
CA LYS A 130 -19.47 -9.03 -1.52
C LYS A 130 -18.46 -8.15 -2.26
N TYR A 131 -17.33 -7.85 -1.63
CA TYR A 131 -16.29 -7.00 -2.20
C TYR A 131 -15.32 -7.81 -3.05
N HIS A 132 -14.88 -7.23 -4.15
CA HIS A 132 -13.90 -7.85 -5.03
C HIS A 132 -12.48 -7.68 -4.49
N ALA A 133 -11.61 -8.64 -4.79
CA ALA A 133 -10.19 -8.53 -4.46
C ALA A 133 -9.52 -7.53 -5.42
N PRO A 134 -8.68 -6.61 -4.93
CA PRO A 134 -7.92 -5.70 -5.79
C PRO A 134 -7.10 -6.40 -6.88
N ASN A 135 -6.63 -7.60 -6.61
CA ASN A 135 -5.84 -8.38 -7.57
C ASN A 135 -6.60 -8.77 -8.84
N ASP A 136 -7.90 -9.04 -8.76
CA ASP A 136 -8.68 -9.43 -9.94
C ASP A 136 -8.74 -8.26 -10.93
N TRP A 137 -8.92 -7.05 -10.41
CA TRP A 137 -8.92 -5.82 -11.19
C TRP A 137 -7.51 -5.41 -11.66
N TRP A 138 -6.50 -5.66 -10.82
CA TRP A 138 -5.11 -5.45 -11.22
C TRP A 138 -4.73 -6.33 -12.41
N ASN A 139 -5.03 -7.62 -12.34
CA ASN A 139 -4.72 -8.58 -13.42
C ASN A 139 -5.48 -8.25 -14.72
N ALA A 140 -6.63 -7.58 -14.61
CA ALA A 140 -7.38 -7.06 -15.77
C ALA A 140 -6.86 -5.71 -16.30
N ALA A 141 -5.74 -5.20 -15.78
CA ALA A 141 -5.18 -3.88 -16.11
C ALA A 141 -6.11 -2.69 -15.79
N GLU A 142 -7.04 -2.86 -14.85
CA GLU A 142 -8.07 -1.86 -14.50
C GLU A 142 -7.71 -0.99 -13.28
N VAL A 143 -6.47 -1.10 -12.79
CA VAL A 143 -5.95 -0.34 -11.63
C VAL A 143 -4.65 0.34 -12.02
N VAL A 144 -4.51 1.63 -11.74
CA VAL A 144 -3.29 2.40 -12.02
C VAL A 144 -2.23 2.17 -10.93
N PHE A 145 -2.61 2.34 -9.66
CA PHE A 145 -1.73 2.21 -8.48
C PHE A 145 -2.33 1.23 -7.49
N MET A 146 -1.55 0.24 -7.07
CA MET A 146 -2.00 -0.77 -6.11
C MET A 146 -1.07 -0.88 -4.92
N MET A 147 -1.60 -0.65 -3.71
CA MET A 147 -0.89 -0.88 -2.46
C MET A 147 -1.07 -2.32 -1.99
N SER A 148 0.00 -3.10 -1.99
CA SER A 148 -0.02 -4.51 -1.60
C SER A 148 1.30 -4.93 -0.92
N GLY A 149 1.87 -6.05 -1.24
CA GLY A 149 3.11 -6.52 -0.63
C GLY A 149 3.94 -7.40 -1.54
N SER A 150 5.17 -7.66 -1.11
CA SER A 150 6.20 -8.33 -1.92
C SER A 150 5.86 -9.75 -2.40
N TRP A 151 4.86 -10.42 -1.82
CA TRP A 151 4.36 -11.71 -2.35
C TRP A 151 3.69 -11.55 -3.72
N GLN A 152 3.29 -10.34 -4.09
CA GLN A 152 2.70 -10.07 -5.40
C GLN A 152 3.70 -10.21 -6.54
N ILE A 153 5.00 -10.03 -6.29
CA ILE A 153 6.04 -10.09 -7.33
C ILE A 153 5.96 -11.43 -8.09
N GLY A 154 5.98 -12.55 -7.36
CA GLY A 154 5.86 -13.86 -7.98
C GLY A 154 4.48 -14.13 -8.58
N ARG A 155 3.44 -13.55 -7.97
CA ARG A 155 2.07 -13.68 -8.47
C ARG A 155 1.88 -12.89 -9.77
N PHE A 156 2.30 -11.66 -9.83
CA PHE A 156 2.21 -10.83 -11.02
C PHE A 156 3.04 -11.39 -12.18
N ALA A 157 4.23 -11.91 -11.90
CA ALA A 157 5.04 -12.58 -12.94
C ALA A 157 4.33 -13.77 -13.60
N ASN A 158 3.43 -14.46 -12.87
CA ASN A 158 2.68 -15.60 -13.38
C ASN A 158 1.30 -15.23 -13.94
N GLU A 159 0.58 -14.30 -13.29
CA GLU A 159 -0.82 -13.98 -13.60
C GLU A 159 -0.96 -12.82 -14.59
N VAL A 160 -0.07 -11.83 -14.52
CA VAL A 160 0.00 -10.72 -15.48
C VAL A 160 0.86 -11.11 -16.68
N GLY A 161 2.01 -11.81 -16.44
CA GLY A 161 2.90 -12.23 -17.50
C GLY A 161 3.35 -11.06 -18.37
N ASP A 162 3.05 -11.13 -19.66
CA ASP A 162 3.38 -10.12 -20.67
C ASP A 162 2.18 -9.23 -21.06
N ASP A 163 1.05 -9.31 -20.34
CA ASP A 163 -0.17 -8.54 -20.67
C ASP A 163 0.04 -7.03 -20.49
N PHE A 164 0.80 -6.64 -19.47
CA PHE A 164 1.26 -5.26 -19.26
C PHE A 164 2.51 -5.18 -18.38
N ASP A 165 3.27 -4.10 -18.57
CA ASP A 165 4.40 -3.78 -17.72
C ASP A 165 3.95 -3.18 -16.38
N TRP A 166 4.52 -3.67 -15.28
CA TRP A 166 4.29 -3.16 -13.94
C TRP A 166 5.60 -2.89 -13.21
N TRP A 167 5.55 -2.01 -12.23
CA TRP A 167 6.74 -1.60 -11.48
C TRP A 167 6.44 -1.48 -9.99
N ALA A 168 7.35 -1.95 -9.14
CA ALA A 168 7.33 -1.63 -7.72
C ALA A 168 7.96 -0.24 -7.53
N VAL A 169 7.26 0.66 -6.88
CA VAL A 169 7.73 2.03 -6.67
C VAL A 169 8.00 2.30 -5.19
N PRO A 170 8.81 3.32 -4.85
CA PRO A 170 9.00 3.71 -3.45
C PRO A 170 7.68 3.99 -2.75
N ALA A 171 7.62 3.66 -1.46
CA ALA A 171 6.46 4.03 -0.65
C ALA A 171 6.29 5.56 -0.64
N PRO A 172 5.06 6.07 -0.79
CA PRO A 172 4.81 7.50 -0.71
C PRO A 172 5.17 8.07 0.65
N CYS A 173 5.60 9.32 0.66
CA CYS A 173 5.94 10.05 1.88
C CYS A 173 4.72 10.72 2.48
N GLY A 174 4.67 10.75 3.79
CA GLY A 174 3.81 11.64 4.56
C GLY A 174 4.65 12.75 5.21
N PRO A 175 4.01 13.65 5.98
CA PRO A 175 4.70 14.79 6.60
C PRO A 175 5.73 14.39 7.67
N ALA A 176 5.67 13.18 8.20
CA ALA A 176 6.55 12.73 9.28
C ALA A 176 7.67 11.78 8.80
N ALA A 177 7.45 11.05 7.72
CA ALA A 177 8.42 10.08 7.19
C ALA A 177 8.11 9.66 5.74
N CYS A 178 9.12 9.12 5.11
CA CYS A 178 9.05 8.36 3.85
C CYS A 178 9.23 6.87 4.12
#